data_c48cbacb313ca26a2fcec4dc484f3504
#
_entry.id   c48cbacb313ca26a2fcec4dc484f3504
#
_cell.length_a   1.000
_cell.length_b   1.000
_cell.length_c   1.000
_cell.angle_alpha   90.00
_cell.angle_beta   90.00
_cell.angle_gamma   90.00
#
_symmetry.space_group_name_H-M   'P 1'
#
loop_
_entity.id
_entity.type
_entity.pdbx_description
1 polymer ?
#
loop_
_entity_poly.entity_id
_entity_poly.type
_entity_poly.pdbx_seq_one_letter_code
_entity_poly.pdbx_strand_id
1 'polypeptide(L)' 'IGGRAVINPGVTIGDNVVVASGAVVTKDVPDNVVVGGNPARIIKKL' A
#
# COMPACT_ATOMS: atom_id res chain seq x y z
N ILE A 1 5.26 -6.42 0.63
CA ILE A 1 4.81 -5.84 -0.65
C ILE A 1 4.59 -6.98 -1.64
N GLY A 2 3.42 -7.03 -2.21
CA GLY A 2 3.07 -8.06 -3.19
C GLY A 2 3.76 -7.86 -4.54
N GLY A 3 3.71 -8.89 -5.39
CA GLY A 3 4.29 -8.82 -6.73
C GLY A 3 3.62 -7.76 -7.59
N ARG A 4 4.41 -7.09 -8.43
CA ARG A 4 3.95 -6.04 -9.34
C ARG A 4 3.32 -4.84 -8.65
N ALA A 5 3.48 -4.69 -7.36
CA ALA A 5 3.04 -3.47 -6.68
C ALA A 5 3.94 -2.30 -7.10
N VAL A 6 3.33 -1.15 -7.28
CA VAL A 6 4.02 0.08 -7.65
C VAL A 6 3.80 1.10 -6.55
N ILE A 7 4.88 1.69 -6.07
CA ILE A 7 4.82 2.75 -5.08
C ILE A 7 5.38 4.02 -5.72
N ASN A 8 4.55 5.03 -5.82
CA ASN A 8 4.96 6.28 -6.46
C ASN A 8 6.08 6.97 -5.68
N PRO A 9 6.94 7.73 -6.37
CA PRO A 9 7.97 8.53 -5.70
C PRO A 9 7.35 9.46 -4.66
N GLY A 10 8.04 9.61 -3.53
CA GLY A 10 7.59 10.50 -2.47
C GLY A 10 6.54 9.93 -1.52
N VAL A 11 6.05 8.72 -1.78
CA VAL A 11 5.09 8.07 -0.88
C VAL A 11 5.82 7.47 0.32
N THR A 12 5.29 7.71 1.50
CA THR A 12 5.79 7.12 2.74
C THR A 12 4.88 5.95 3.15
N ILE A 13 5.49 4.80 3.37
CA ILE A 13 4.78 3.60 3.84
C ILE A 13 5.12 3.40 5.31
N GLY A 14 4.11 3.31 6.15
CA GLY A 14 4.29 3.08 7.58
C GLY A 14 4.79 1.67 7.91
N ASP A 15 4.85 1.37 9.22
CA ASP A 15 5.28 0.06 9.70
C ASP A 15 4.13 -0.95 9.66
N ASN A 16 4.48 -2.24 9.51
CA ASN A 16 3.49 -3.32 9.45
C ASN A 16 2.44 -3.14 8.37
N VAL A 17 2.83 -2.60 7.22
CA VAL A 17 1.93 -2.43 6.08
C VAL A 17 2.09 -3.61 5.14
N VAL A 18 0.96 -4.16 4.70
CA VAL A 18 0.93 -5.17 3.65
C VAL A 18 0.37 -4.53 2.39
N VAL A 19 1.15 -4.58 1.32
CA VAL A 19 0.72 -4.06 0.02
C VAL A 19 0.42 -5.26 -0.87
N ALA A 20 -0.84 -5.36 -1.31
CA ALA A 20 -1.29 -6.48 -2.14
C ALA A 20 -0.66 -6.44 -3.53
N SER A 21 -0.61 -7.60 -4.17
CA SER A 21 -0.08 -7.72 -5.54
C SER A 21 -0.84 -6.80 -6.51
N GLY A 22 -0.10 -6.14 -7.38
CA GLY A 22 -0.68 -5.27 -8.39
C GLY A 22 -1.21 -3.95 -7.87
N ALA A 23 -1.02 -3.65 -6.61
CA ALA A 23 -1.45 -2.37 -6.04
C ALA A 23 -0.61 -1.22 -6.59
N VAL A 24 -1.24 -0.07 -6.77
CA VAL A 24 -0.56 1.17 -7.17
C VAL A 24 -0.75 2.19 -6.05
N VAL A 25 0.29 2.39 -5.26
CA VAL A 25 0.22 3.26 -4.08
C VAL A 25 0.58 4.67 -4.50
N THR A 26 -0.39 5.57 -4.40
CA THR A 26 -0.25 6.96 -4.83
C THR A 26 -0.23 7.96 -3.69
N LYS A 27 -0.55 7.53 -2.48
CA LYS A 27 -0.58 8.38 -1.28
C LYS A 27 0.09 7.67 -0.11
N ASP A 28 0.50 8.43 0.88
CA ASP A 28 1.11 7.87 2.08
C ASP A 28 0.19 6.85 2.75
N VAL A 29 0.80 5.80 3.29
CA VAL A 29 0.07 4.70 3.92
C VAL A 29 0.40 4.69 5.41
N PRO A 30 -0.62 4.74 6.30
CA PRO A 30 -0.38 4.68 7.73
C PRO A 30 0.09 3.29 8.18
N ASP A 31 0.47 3.18 9.45
CA ASP A 31 0.91 1.92 10.03
C ASP A 31 -0.23 0.90 10.15
N ASN A 32 0.13 -0.36 10.17
CA ASN A 32 -0.77 -1.47 10.54
C ASN A 32 -2.01 -1.58 9.66
N VAL A 33 -1.82 -1.52 8.36
CA VAL A 33 -2.92 -1.67 7.40
C VAL A 33 -2.53 -2.57 6.24
N VAL A 34 -3.54 -3.08 5.55
CA VAL A 34 -3.41 -3.76 4.27
C VAL A 34 -4.01 -2.87 3.19
N VAL A 35 -3.26 -2.62 2.15
CA VAL A 35 -3.73 -1.81 1.02
C VAL A 35 -3.67 -2.60 -0.28
N GLY A 36 -4.52 -2.26 -1.20
CA GLY A 36 -4.52 -2.89 -2.52
C GLY A 36 -5.36 -2.14 -3.53
N GLY A 37 -5.25 -2.54 -4.78
CA GLY A 37 -6.00 -1.94 -5.88
C GLY A 37 -5.22 -0.84 -6.59
N ASN A 38 -5.86 -0.25 -7.58
CA ASN A 38 -5.31 0.84 -8.38
C ASN A 38 -6.37 1.95 -8.53
N PRO A 39 -6.23 3.12 -7.90
CA PRO A 39 -5.23 3.42 -6.88
C PRO A 39 -5.44 2.60 -5.60
N ALA A 40 -4.38 2.36 -4.86
CA ALA A 40 -4.44 1.53 -3.67
C ALA A 40 -5.33 2.17 -2.60
N ARG A 41 -6.12 1.33 -1.95
CA ARG A 41 -7.00 1.73 -0.85
C ARG A 41 -6.75 0.84 0.35
N ILE A 42 -7.07 1.31 1.53
CA ILE A 42 -7.01 0.49 2.73
C ILE A 42 -8.10 -0.56 2.65
N ILE A 43 -7.66 -1.82 2.65
CA ILE A 43 -8.58 -2.98 2.60
C ILE A 43 -8.92 -3.42 4.01
N LYS A 44 -7.94 -3.38 4.89
CA LYS A 44 -8.06 -3.92 6.24
C LYS A 44 -7.10 -3.20 7.18
N LYS A 45 -7.49 -3.04 8.42
CA LYS A 45 -6.61 -2.59 9.50
C LYS A 45 -6.14 -3.80 10.29
N LEU A 46 -4.85 -3.85 10.58
CA LEU A 46 -4.28 -4.93 11.34
C LEU A 46 -4.41 -4.70 12.85
#